data_a59f83ad7dc971464d6758caf050407e
#
_entry.id   a59f83ad7dc971464d6758caf050407e
#
_cell.length_a   1.000
_cell.length_b   1.000
_cell.length_c   1.000
_cell.angle_alpha   90.00
_cell.angle_beta   90.00
_cell.angle_gamma   90.00
#
_symmetry.space_group_name_H-M   'P 1'
#
loop_
_entity.id
_entity.type
_entity.pdbx_description
1 polymer ?
#
loop_
_entity_poly.entity_id
_entity_poly.type
_entity_poly.pdbx_seq_one_letter_code
_entity_poly.pdbx_strand_id
1 'polypeptide(L)'
;SGTTGTAASVHLVPDLRFYKRCFSEAFTRRYGPVEQYVVLALLPSYLERTGSSLVYMANSLIEQSGHAESGFYLDQLDALRKLMHQLGAQGKRILLLGVSYALLDLAQLGPWELPANTIIMETGGMKGKRAEWTKAALHQALSAQFGLNTIHSEYGMTELMSQAYALSEGRFQAPPWMRVLTRDPEDPLSLVRQRTGGINIIDLANVYSCAFIGTQDLGKINSDGSFYLLGRFDHSDIRGCNLLLEA
;
A
#
# COMPACT_ATOMS: atom_id res chain seq x y z
N SER A 1 -8.52 9.90 -1.53
CA SER A 1 -8.95 8.84 -0.62
C SER A 1 -10.25 9.24 0.07
N GLY A 2 -11.41 8.84 -0.42
CA GLY A 2 -12.70 9.22 0.15
C GLY A 2 -13.22 8.21 1.17
N THR A 3 -12.59 8.07 2.34
CA THR A 3 -13.13 7.23 3.43
C THR A 3 -13.97 8.02 4.44
N THR A 4 -13.97 9.35 4.39
CA THR A 4 -14.70 10.23 5.33
C THR A 4 -15.73 11.13 4.64
N GLY A 5 -16.44 10.61 3.63
CA GLY A 5 -17.65 11.19 3.04
C GLY A 5 -17.59 12.67 2.63
N THR A 6 -17.97 13.09 1.54
CA THR A 6 -18.38 14.34 0.90
C THR A 6 -17.37 15.05 -0.01
N ALA A 7 -16.05 15.01 0.21
CA ALA A 7 -15.11 15.56 -0.77
C ALA A 7 -13.92 14.62 -0.99
N ALA A 8 -13.66 14.23 -2.23
CA ALA A 8 -12.43 13.50 -2.56
C ALA A 8 -11.22 14.45 -2.45
N SER A 9 -10.14 13.99 -1.82
CA SER A 9 -8.86 14.72 -1.83
C SER A 9 -8.37 14.87 -3.26
N VAL A 10 -7.94 16.08 -3.62
CA VAL A 10 -7.35 16.39 -4.93
C VAL A 10 -5.95 16.93 -4.69
N HIS A 11 -4.97 16.35 -5.36
CA HIS A 11 -3.59 16.80 -5.33
C HIS A 11 -3.15 17.17 -6.76
N LEU A 12 -2.76 18.41 -6.94
CA LEU A 12 -2.28 18.90 -8.23
C LEU A 12 -0.80 18.58 -8.37
N VAL A 13 -0.48 17.67 -9.29
CA VAL A 13 0.90 17.24 -9.58
C VAL A 13 1.44 18.09 -10.73
N PRO A 14 2.45 18.95 -10.51
CA PRO A 14 2.98 19.85 -11.55
C PRO A 14 3.68 19.12 -12.69
N ASP A 15 4.36 18.01 -12.39
CA ASP A 15 5.04 17.19 -13.41
C ASP A 15 4.83 15.70 -13.11
N LEU A 16 4.02 15.04 -13.94
CA LEU A 16 3.76 13.61 -13.86
C LEU A 16 5.01 12.75 -14.09
N ARG A 17 5.99 13.25 -14.88
CA ARG A 17 7.25 12.52 -15.09
C ARG A 17 8.06 12.46 -13.80
N PHE A 18 8.02 13.55 -13.01
CA PHE A 18 8.67 13.57 -11.70
C PHE A 18 7.99 12.59 -10.73
N TYR A 19 6.65 12.57 -10.68
CA TYR A 19 5.91 11.58 -9.89
C TYR A 19 6.25 10.15 -10.32
N LYS A 20 6.24 9.87 -11.64
CA LYS A 20 6.64 8.58 -12.19
C LYS A 20 8.05 8.18 -11.72
N ARG A 21 9.01 9.10 -11.77
CA ARG A 21 10.38 8.85 -11.30
C ARG A 21 10.41 8.52 -9.79
N CYS A 22 9.65 9.24 -8.97
CA CYS A 22 9.62 9.03 -7.51
C CYS A 22 9.14 7.62 -7.14
N PHE A 23 7.99 7.19 -7.65
CA PHE A 23 7.48 5.86 -7.32
C PHE A 23 8.29 4.73 -7.97
N SER A 24 8.79 4.90 -9.20
CA SER A 24 9.64 3.89 -9.85
C SER A 24 10.95 3.70 -9.10
N GLU A 25 11.59 4.78 -8.66
CA GLU A 25 12.81 4.71 -7.86
C GLU A 25 12.54 4.08 -6.47
N ALA A 26 11.43 4.45 -5.81
CA ALA A 26 11.04 3.85 -4.54
C ALA A 26 10.82 2.34 -4.66
N PHE A 27 10.13 1.90 -5.72
CA PHE A 27 9.92 0.49 -6.03
C PHE A 27 11.26 -0.22 -6.30
N THR A 28 12.08 0.33 -7.20
CA THR A 28 13.36 -0.28 -7.61
C THR A 28 14.31 -0.47 -6.44
N ARG A 29 14.37 0.50 -5.51
CA ARG A 29 15.19 0.38 -4.29
C ARG A 29 14.78 -0.77 -3.39
N ARG A 30 13.51 -1.16 -3.45
CA ARG A 30 12.95 -2.18 -2.55
C ARG A 30 12.87 -3.56 -3.19
N TYR A 31 12.60 -3.62 -4.49
CA TYR A 31 12.27 -4.84 -5.22
C TYR A 31 13.21 -5.12 -6.38
N GLY A 32 14.07 -4.19 -6.74
CA GLY A 32 14.86 -4.24 -7.97
C GLY A 32 14.06 -3.77 -9.20
N PRO A 33 14.60 -3.96 -10.41
CA PRO A 33 13.95 -3.53 -11.65
C PRO A 33 12.59 -4.19 -11.85
N VAL A 34 11.58 -3.38 -12.23
CA VAL A 34 10.20 -3.88 -12.41
C VAL A 34 10.08 -4.85 -13.58
N GLU A 35 10.96 -4.77 -14.56
CA GLU A 35 11.04 -5.66 -15.73
C GLU A 35 11.25 -7.13 -15.34
N GLN A 36 11.66 -7.39 -14.11
CA GLN A 36 11.81 -8.76 -13.59
C GLN A 36 10.48 -9.41 -13.20
N TYR A 37 9.38 -8.63 -13.17
CA TYR A 37 8.08 -9.06 -12.67
C TYR A 37 7.01 -9.01 -13.75
N VAL A 38 6.16 -10.04 -13.79
CA VAL A 38 4.83 -9.90 -14.40
C VAL A 38 3.97 -9.17 -13.37
N VAL A 39 3.52 -7.97 -13.70
CA VAL A 39 2.75 -7.10 -12.79
C VAL A 39 1.26 -7.29 -13.02
N LEU A 40 0.59 -7.88 -12.05
CA LEU A 40 -0.84 -8.16 -12.07
C LEU A 40 -1.54 -7.24 -11.06
N ALA A 41 -2.53 -6.47 -11.49
CA ALA A 41 -3.19 -5.50 -10.64
C ALA A 41 -4.66 -5.87 -10.38
N LEU A 42 -5.00 -6.10 -9.11
CA LEU A 42 -6.38 -6.20 -8.61
C LEU A 42 -6.88 -4.82 -8.17
N LEU A 43 -6.92 -3.93 -9.12
CA LEU A 43 -7.33 -2.53 -8.97
C LEU A 43 -8.30 -2.21 -10.11
N PRO A 44 -9.23 -1.24 -9.92
CA PRO A 44 -9.98 -0.69 -11.05
C PRO A 44 -9.04 -0.20 -12.14
N SER A 45 -9.41 -0.37 -13.41
CA SER A 45 -8.61 0.12 -14.52
C SER A 45 -8.53 1.65 -14.53
N TYR A 46 -7.54 2.21 -15.26
CA TYR A 46 -7.40 3.66 -15.42
C TYR A 46 -8.64 4.30 -16.06
N LEU A 47 -9.30 3.57 -16.96
CA LEU A 47 -10.52 4.03 -17.63
C LEU A 47 -11.70 4.17 -16.68
N GLU A 48 -11.76 3.33 -15.64
CA GLU A 48 -12.84 3.33 -14.64
C GLU A 48 -12.60 4.35 -13.51
N ARG A 49 -11.35 4.72 -13.26
CA ARG A 49 -10.99 5.59 -12.16
C ARG A 49 -9.91 6.60 -12.55
N THR A 50 -10.31 7.55 -13.38
CA THR A 50 -9.44 8.69 -13.77
C THR A 50 -9.03 9.50 -12.53
N GLY A 51 -7.78 9.96 -12.51
CA GLY A 51 -7.24 10.79 -11.43
C GLY A 51 -6.81 10.04 -10.17
N SER A 52 -6.82 8.68 -10.16
CA SER A 52 -6.27 7.92 -9.03
C SER A 52 -4.75 7.78 -9.15
N SER A 53 -4.00 8.32 -8.17
CA SER A 53 -2.55 8.18 -8.11
C SER A 53 -2.09 6.72 -8.02
N LEU A 54 -2.80 5.88 -7.27
CA LEU A 54 -2.53 4.44 -7.17
C LEU A 54 -2.70 3.74 -8.52
N VAL A 55 -3.79 4.03 -9.24
CA VAL A 55 -4.04 3.43 -10.56
C VAL A 55 -3.00 3.90 -11.57
N TYR A 56 -2.62 5.19 -11.54
CA TYR A 56 -1.55 5.73 -12.38
C TYR A 56 -0.21 5.02 -12.11
N MET A 57 0.15 4.83 -10.85
CA MET A 57 1.36 4.10 -10.45
C MET A 57 1.31 2.65 -10.96
N ALA A 58 0.22 1.93 -10.70
CA ALA A 58 0.06 0.54 -11.14
C ALA A 58 0.16 0.41 -12.66
N ASN A 59 -0.53 1.26 -13.41
CA ASN A 59 -0.45 1.29 -14.88
C ASN A 59 0.98 1.52 -15.37
N SER A 60 1.68 2.46 -14.74
CA SER A 60 3.06 2.74 -15.11
C SER A 60 4.02 1.57 -14.80
N LEU A 61 3.81 0.84 -13.70
CA LEU A 61 4.59 -0.37 -13.40
C LEU A 61 4.27 -1.51 -14.39
N ILE A 62 3.00 -1.67 -14.79
CA ILE A 62 2.56 -2.60 -15.85
C ILE A 62 3.28 -2.30 -17.16
N GLU A 63 3.25 -1.05 -17.61
CA GLU A 63 3.94 -0.62 -18.83
C GLU A 63 5.45 -0.86 -18.77
N GLN A 64 6.10 -0.48 -17.66
CA GLN A 64 7.53 -0.64 -17.46
C GLN A 64 7.95 -2.11 -17.35
N SER A 65 7.08 -3.00 -16.86
CA SER A 65 7.39 -4.43 -16.77
C SER A 65 7.67 -5.08 -18.13
N GLY A 66 7.04 -4.56 -19.21
CA GLY A 66 7.21 -5.06 -20.58
C GLY A 66 6.67 -6.47 -20.82
N HIS A 67 6.04 -7.12 -19.86
CA HIS A 67 5.43 -8.43 -20.02
C HIS A 67 4.02 -8.30 -20.59
N ALA A 68 3.68 -9.11 -21.60
CA ALA A 68 2.37 -9.09 -22.25
C ALA A 68 1.22 -9.47 -21.33
N GLU A 69 1.52 -10.27 -20.31
CA GLU A 69 0.56 -10.73 -19.30
C GLU A 69 0.32 -9.71 -18.18
N SER A 70 1.14 -8.65 -18.10
CA SER A 70 0.94 -7.59 -17.10
C SER A 70 -0.31 -6.78 -17.42
N GLY A 71 -1.15 -6.52 -16.39
CA GLY A 71 -2.41 -5.83 -16.62
C GLY A 71 -3.30 -5.71 -15.39
N PHE A 72 -4.52 -5.20 -15.62
CA PHE A 72 -5.58 -5.07 -14.61
C PHE A 72 -6.54 -6.25 -14.72
N TYR A 73 -6.88 -6.87 -13.58
CA TYR A 73 -7.64 -8.13 -13.53
C TYR A 73 -8.78 -8.13 -12.51
N LEU A 74 -9.21 -6.95 -12.01
CA LEU A 74 -10.20 -6.88 -10.92
C LEU A 74 -11.47 -7.67 -11.22
N ASP A 75 -11.97 -7.61 -12.46
CA ASP A 75 -13.20 -8.24 -12.87
C ASP A 75 -12.99 -9.62 -13.55
N GLN A 76 -11.78 -10.18 -13.48
CA GLN A 76 -11.40 -11.40 -14.18
C GLN A 76 -10.68 -12.38 -13.25
N LEU A 77 -11.21 -12.62 -12.05
CA LEU A 77 -10.54 -13.40 -11.01
C LEU A 77 -10.20 -14.83 -11.44
N ASP A 78 -11.10 -15.52 -12.16
CA ASP A 78 -10.84 -16.88 -12.65
C ASP A 78 -9.76 -16.92 -13.74
N ALA A 79 -9.74 -15.93 -14.63
CA ALA A 79 -8.70 -15.80 -15.63
C ALA A 79 -7.35 -15.48 -14.97
N LEU A 80 -7.35 -14.59 -14.00
CA LEU A 80 -6.16 -14.25 -13.21
C LEU A 80 -5.60 -15.47 -12.48
N ARG A 81 -6.47 -16.26 -11.84
CA ARG A 81 -6.05 -17.49 -11.17
C ARG A 81 -5.32 -18.45 -12.13
N LYS A 82 -5.92 -18.72 -13.30
CA LYS A 82 -5.31 -19.58 -14.32
C LYS A 82 -3.97 -19.03 -14.80
N LEU A 83 -3.90 -17.71 -15.03
CA LEU A 83 -2.69 -17.04 -15.45
C LEU A 83 -1.58 -17.16 -14.39
N MET A 84 -1.88 -16.94 -13.11
CA MET A 84 -0.89 -17.05 -12.04
C MET A 84 -0.32 -18.47 -11.94
N HIS A 85 -1.13 -19.51 -12.10
CA HIS A 85 -0.65 -20.90 -12.16
C HIS A 85 0.26 -21.14 -13.37
N GLN A 86 -0.10 -20.64 -14.55
CA GLN A 86 0.71 -20.75 -15.76
C GLN A 86 2.07 -20.06 -15.62
N LEU A 87 2.06 -18.81 -15.11
CA LEU A 87 3.29 -18.04 -14.87
C LEU A 87 4.17 -18.72 -13.82
N GLY A 88 3.57 -19.28 -12.78
CA GLY A 88 4.27 -20.05 -11.77
C GLY A 88 4.98 -21.28 -12.35
N ALA A 89 4.28 -22.06 -13.18
CA ALA A 89 4.85 -23.22 -13.87
C ALA A 89 5.98 -22.83 -14.84
N GLN A 90 5.98 -21.62 -15.38
CA GLN A 90 7.04 -21.07 -16.22
C GLN A 90 8.21 -20.47 -15.43
N GLY A 91 8.16 -20.47 -14.10
CA GLY A 91 9.18 -19.86 -13.23
C GLY A 91 9.23 -18.34 -13.29
N LYS A 92 8.17 -17.69 -13.77
CA LYS A 92 8.09 -16.22 -13.83
C LYS A 92 7.94 -15.63 -12.43
N ARG A 93 8.55 -14.46 -12.21
CA ARG A 93 8.35 -13.71 -10.96
C ARG A 93 7.06 -12.91 -11.08
N ILE A 94 6.15 -13.10 -10.14
CA ILE A 94 4.84 -12.47 -10.12
C ILE A 94 4.82 -11.38 -9.06
N LEU A 95 4.36 -10.18 -9.41
CA LEU A 95 3.93 -9.14 -8.50
C LEU A 95 2.42 -8.96 -8.64
N LEU A 96 1.66 -9.43 -7.66
CA LEU A 96 0.23 -9.17 -7.55
C LEU A 96 -0.01 -8.01 -6.59
N LEU A 97 -0.40 -6.87 -7.13
CA LEU A 97 -0.76 -5.66 -6.37
C LEU A 97 -2.29 -5.54 -6.31
N GLY A 98 -2.86 -5.50 -5.11
CA GLY A 98 -4.30 -5.41 -4.99
C GLY A 98 -4.81 -4.69 -3.75
N VAL A 99 -6.04 -4.18 -3.84
CA VAL A 99 -6.74 -3.71 -2.65
C VAL A 99 -7.14 -4.88 -1.76
N SER A 100 -7.13 -4.66 -0.45
CA SER A 100 -7.27 -5.73 0.55
C SER A 100 -8.48 -6.63 0.32
N TYR A 101 -9.65 -6.06 0.03
CA TYR A 101 -10.88 -6.85 -0.20
C TYR A 101 -10.78 -7.73 -1.45
N ALA A 102 -10.19 -7.23 -2.54
CA ALA A 102 -10.07 -7.97 -3.79
C ALA A 102 -9.04 -9.11 -3.68
N LEU A 103 -7.98 -8.91 -2.91
CA LEU A 103 -7.04 -9.98 -2.59
C LEU A 103 -7.70 -11.09 -1.77
N LEU A 104 -8.58 -10.75 -0.81
CA LEU A 104 -9.34 -11.75 -0.07
C LEU A 104 -10.32 -12.52 -0.97
N ASP A 105 -11.00 -11.84 -1.91
CA ASP A 105 -11.90 -12.49 -2.86
C ASP A 105 -11.13 -13.47 -3.76
N LEU A 106 -9.99 -13.05 -4.30
CA LEU A 106 -9.11 -13.91 -5.09
C LEU A 106 -8.59 -15.10 -4.26
N ALA A 107 -8.16 -14.85 -3.03
CA ALA A 107 -7.59 -15.87 -2.16
C ALA A 107 -8.56 -17.04 -1.91
N GLN A 108 -9.87 -16.76 -1.85
CA GLN A 108 -10.92 -17.77 -1.67
C GLN A 108 -11.08 -18.73 -2.85
N LEU A 109 -10.53 -18.41 -4.02
CA LEU A 109 -10.59 -19.29 -5.20
C LEU A 109 -9.60 -20.46 -5.14
N GLY A 110 -8.83 -20.59 -4.06
CA GLY A 110 -7.83 -21.67 -3.87
C GLY A 110 -8.34 -23.06 -4.19
N PRO A 111 -7.48 -24.09 -4.14
CA PRO A 111 -6.11 -24.04 -3.59
C PRO A 111 -5.13 -23.30 -4.51
N TRP A 112 -4.07 -22.78 -3.89
CA TRP A 112 -3.00 -22.05 -4.56
C TRP A 112 -1.67 -22.80 -4.45
N GLU A 113 -0.97 -22.92 -5.57
CA GLU A 113 0.39 -23.44 -5.67
C GLU A 113 1.24 -22.39 -6.34
N LEU A 114 1.65 -21.40 -5.55
CA LEU A 114 2.43 -20.26 -6.04
C LEU A 114 3.92 -20.46 -5.74
N PRO A 115 4.80 -20.07 -6.68
CA PRO A 115 6.23 -20.05 -6.41
C PRO A 115 6.58 -19.16 -5.23
N ALA A 116 7.58 -19.56 -4.44
CA ALA A 116 8.02 -18.80 -3.26
C ALA A 116 8.49 -17.37 -3.57
N ASN A 117 8.83 -17.07 -4.83
CA ASN A 117 9.21 -15.74 -5.31
C ASN A 117 8.03 -14.90 -5.80
N THR A 118 6.80 -15.37 -5.60
CA THR A 118 5.58 -14.58 -5.85
C THR A 118 5.42 -13.53 -4.75
N ILE A 119 5.20 -12.29 -5.14
CA ILE A 119 4.92 -11.18 -4.24
C ILE A 119 3.43 -10.87 -4.30
N ILE A 120 2.73 -11.07 -3.19
CA ILE A 120 1.38 -10.52 -2.98
C ILE A 120 1.53 -9.23 -2.19
N MET A 121 1.12 -8.12 -2.80
CA MET A 121 1.24 -6.77 -2.21
C MET A 121 -0.15 -6.18 -2.02
N GLU A 122 -0.54 -6.00 -0.76
CA GLU A 122 -1.78 -5.30 -0.45
C GLU A 122 -1.56 -3.80 -0.38
N THR A 123 -2.58 -3.04 -0.76
CA THR A 123 -2.61 -1.59 -0.63
C THR A 123 -4.00 -1.11 -0.21
N GLY A 124 -4.05 0.00 0.52
CA GLY A 124 -5.30 0.57 1.02
C GLY A 124 -5.96 -0.28 2.10
N GLY A 125 -7.21 0.04 2.41
CA GLY A 125 -8.03 -0.66 3.41
C GLY A 125 -9.25 -1.35 2.78
N MET A 126 -10.18 -1.83 3.61
CA MET A 126 -11.40 -2.52 3.19
C MET A 126 -12.41 -1.60 2.45
N LYS A 127 -12.20 -0.27 2.51
CA LYS A 127 -13.01 0.76 1.81
C LYS A 127 -14.52 0.62 2.05
N GLY A 128 -14.91 0.23 3.27
CA GLY A 128 -16.32 0.03 3.64
C GLY A 128 -17.02 -1.17 2.97
N LYS A 129 -16.31 -1.99 2.19
CA LYS A 129 -16.88 -3.19 1.56
C LYS A 129 -16.94 -4.40 2.51
N ARG A 130 -16.10 -4.41 3.54
CA ARG A 130 -16.06 -5.44 4.60
C ARG A 130 -15.72 -4.77 5.93
N ALA A 131 -15.95 -5.47 7.04
CA ALA A 131 -15.46 -5.04 8.35
C ALA A 131 -13.94 -4.78 8.30
N GLU A 132 -13.48 -3.74 8.99
CA GLU A 132 -12.06 -3.42 9.07
C GLU A 132 -11.32 -4.55 9.82
N TRP A 133 -10.25 -5.02 9.22
CA TRP A 133 -9.35 -5.99 9.79
C TRP A 133 -8.05 -5.31 10.22
N THR A 134 -7.45 -5.82 11.29
CA THR A 134 -6.07 -5.43 11.58
C THR A 134 -5.16 -5.93 10.45
N LYS A 135 -4.08 -5.21 10.17
CA LYS A 135 -3.12 -5.60 9.14
C LYS A 135 -2.56 -7.01 9.41
N ALA A 136 -2.30 -7.34 10.66
CA ALA A 136 -1.83 -8.67 11.06
C ALA A 136 -2.84 -9.78 10.71
N ALA A 137 -4.12 -9.60 11.03
CA ALA A 137 -5.17 -10.58 10.70
C ALA A 137 -5.33 -10.74 9.18
N LEU A 138 -5.30 -9.63 8.43
CA LEU A 138 -5.35 -9.66 6.96
C LEU A 138 -4.16 -10.44 6.38
N HIS A 139 -2.94 -10.14 6.82
CA HIS A 139 -1.73 -10.83 6.34
C HIS A 139 -1.76 -12.31 6.68
N GLN A 140 -2.18 -12.67 7.89
CA GLN A 140 -2.33 -14.07 8.31
C GLN A 140 -3.31 -14.82 7.40
N ALA A 141 -4.47 -14.25 7.12
CA ALA A 141 -5.47 -14.86 6.25
C ALA A 141 -4.95 -15.01 4.80
N LEU A 142 -4.34 -13.97 4.23
CA LEU A 142 -3.79 -14.02 2.88
C LEU A 142 -2.63 -15.01 2.78
N SER A 143 -1.71 -15.02 3.76
CA SER A 143 -0.60 -15.98 3.83
C SER A 143 -1.10 -17.42 3.85
N ALA A 144 -2.07 -17.72 4.70
CA ALA A 144 -2.66 -19.06 4.81
C ALA A 144 -3.34 -19.50 3.51
N GLN A 145 -4.08 -18.61 2.85
CA GLN A 145 -4.81 -18.92 1.62
C GLN A 145 -3.88 -19.07 0.40
N PHE A 146 -2.91 -18.20 0.23
CA PHE A 146 -1.97 -18.24 -0.90
C PHE A 146 -0.80 -19.21 -0.69
N GLY A 147 -0.63 -19.76 0.51
CA GLY A 147 0.50 -20.64 0.83
C GLY A 147 1.85 -19.93 0.84
N LEU A 148 1.87 -18.62 1.11
CA LEU A 148 3.07 -17.80 1.14
C LEU A 148 3.43 -17.39 2.57
N ASN A 149 4.73 -17.31 2.85
CA ASN A 149 5.21 -16.95 4.20
C ASN A 149 4.98 -15.48 4.54
N THR A 150 4.94 -14.61 3.53
CA THR A 150 4.84 -13.15 3.73
C THR A 150 3.89 -12.52 2.75
N ILE A 151 3.17 -11.52 3.24
CA ILE A 151 2.38 -10.58 2.44
C ILE A 151 3.06 -9.23 2.54
N HIS A 152 3.26 -8.60 1.40
CA HIS A 152 3.85 -7.27 1.30
C HIS A 152 2.76 -6.20 1.41
N SER A 153 3.15 -4.98 1.76
CA SER A 153 2.23 -3.84 1.79
C SER A 153 2.84 -2.64 1.08
N GLU A 154 1.98 -1.88 0.41
CA GLU A 154 2.28 -0.55 -0.10
C GLU A 154 1.53 0.48 0.76
N TYR A 155 2.19 1.58 1.07
CA TYR A 155 1.61 2.74 1.74
C TYR A 155 1.81 3.98 0.89
N GLY A 156 0.72 4.56 0.48
CA GLY A 156 0.63 5.82 -0.23
C GLY A 156 -0.74 6.46 -0.02
N MET A 157 -0.88 7.70 -0.41
CA MET A 157 -2.14 8.45 -0.39
C MET A 157 -2.13 9.51 -1.49
N THR A 158 -3.28 10.11 -1.76
CA THR A 158 -3.43 11.18 -2.76
C THR A 158 -2.46 12.34 -2.51
N GLU A 159 -2.21 12.66 -1.25
CA GLU A 159 -1.39 13.79 -0.82
C GLU A 159 0.12 13.52 -0.90
N LEU A 160 0.54 12.28 -1.16
CA LEU A 160 1.96 11.90 -1.24
C LEU A 160 2.41 11.68 -2.68
N MET A 161 3.63 12.09 -2.97
CA MET A 161 4.35 11.76 -4.21
C MET A 161 5.23 10.50 -4.05
N SER A 162 5.38 10.00 -2.83
CA SER A 162 6.24 8.87 -2.47
C SER A 162 5.44 7.72 -1.89
N GLN A 163 5.98 6.50 -2.00
CA GLN A 163 5.42 5.28 -1.42
C GLN A 163 6.41 4.69 -0.42
N ALA A 164 5.87 4.12 0.66
CA ALA A 164 6.62 3.25 1.56
C ALA A 164 6.17 1.80 1.38
N TYR A 165 7.09 0.86 1.57
CA TYR A 165 6.82 -0.56 1.38
C TYR A 165 7.18 -1.36 2.62
N ALA A 166 6.36 -2.37 2.94
CA ALA A 166 6.63 -3.40 3.93
C ALA A 166 6.82 -4.74 3.22
N LEU A 167 7.95 -5.42 3.47
CA LEU A 167 8.23 -6.75 2.90
C LEU A 167 7.63 -7.88 3.75
N SER A 168 7.41 -7.61 5.03
CA SER A 168 6.84 -8.56 5.98
C SER A 168 6.28 -7.83 7.20
N GLU A 169 5.36 -8.46 7.92
CA GLU A 169 4.87 -8.04 9.25
C GLU A 169 4.33 -6.61 9.32
N GLY A 170 3.98 -6.01 8.18
CA GLY A 170 3.52 -4.62 8.12
C GLY A 170 4.57 -3.59 8.53
N ARG A 171 5.86 -3.95 8.54
CA ARG A 171 6.98 -3.07 8.86
C ARG A 171 7.39 -2.28 7.62
N PHE A 172 6.94 -1.05 7.55
CA PHE A 172 7.19 -0.16 6.42
C PHE A 172 8.59 0.48 6.48
N GLN A 173 9.16 0.69 5.31
CA GLN A 173 10.33 1.53 5.11
C GLN A 173 10.02 2.57 4.05
N ALA A 174 10.27 3.83 4.40
CA ALA A 174 10.16 4.96 3.49
C ALA A 174 11.41 5.07 2.60
N PRO A 175 11.29 5.66 1.38
CA PRO A 175 12.45 6.00 0.57
C PRO A 175 13.27 7.13 1.24
N PRO A 176 14.54 7.34 0.87
CA PRO A 176 15.43 8.29 1.55
C PRO A 176 14.97 9.75 1.56
N TRP A 177 14.11 10.13 0.61
CA TRP A 177 13.52 11.48 0.50
C TRP A 177 12.16 11.62 1.20
N MET A 178 11.69 10.58 1.89
CA MET A 178 10.48 10.61 2.71
C MET A 178 10.83 10.27 4.15
N ARG A 179 10.42 11.10 5.10
CA ARG A 179 10.61 10.87 6.53
C ARG A 179 9.27 10.80 7.23
N VAL A 180 9.13 9.80 8.09
CA VAL A 180 7.95 9.61 8.94
C VAL A 180 8.29 10.03 10.37
N LEU A 181 7.38 10.75 11.02
CA LEU A 181 7.46 11.20 12.39
C LEU A 181 6.15 10.84 13.10
N THR A 182 6.18 10.71 14.41
CA THR A 182 4.96 10.57 15.22
C THR A 182 4.74 11.79 16.09
N ARG A 183 3.50 12.31 16.09
CA ARG A 183 3.03 13.40 16.95
C ARG A 183 2.16 12.85 18.08
N ASP A 184 2.10 13.57 19.17
CA ASP A 184 1.18 13.26 20.25
C ASP A 184 -0.27 13.39 19.74
N PRO A 185 -1.15 12.42 20.00
CA PRO A 185 -2.57 12.50 19.60
C PRO A 185 -3.32 13.67 20.23
N GLU A 186 -2.97 14.08 21.44
CA GLU A 186 -3.63 15.14 22.19
C GLU A 186 -2.97 16.51 21.97
N ASP A 187 -1.66 16.52 21.63
CA ASP A 187 -0.93 17.74 21.30
C ASP A 187 -0.23 17.62 19.92
N PRO A 188 -0.89 18.03 18.83
CA PRO A 188 -0.36 17.87 17.48
C PRO A 188 0.98 18.57 17.20
N LEU A 189 1.38 19.52 18.03
CA LEU A 189 2.66 20.23 17.91
C LEU A 189 3.82 19.50 18.58
N SER A 190 3.53 18.54 19.48
CA SER A 190 4.55 17.76 20.18
C SER A 190 4.85 16.46 19.42
N LEU A 191 6.14 16.22 19.16
CA LEU A 191 6.60 14.97 18.58
C LEU A 191 6.91 13.95 19.68
N VAL A 192 6.46 12.70 19.45
CA VAL A 192 6.75 11.57 20.32
C VAL A 192 7.74 10.61 19.65
N ARG A 193 8.52 9.88 20.46
CA ARG A 193 9.47 8.88 19.95
C ARG A 193 9.15 7.51 20.53
N GLN A 194 9.25 6.48 19.69
CA GLN A 194 9.05 5.07 20.08
C GLN A 194 7.70 4.77 20.76
N ARG A 195 6.75 5.67 20.62
CA ARG A 195 5.37 5.54 21.10
C ARG A 195 4.42 5.62 19.92
N THR A 196 3.24 5.04 20.10
CA THR A 196 2.13 5.22 19.16
C THR A 196 1.72 6.70 19.15
N GLY A 197 1.48 7.22 17.96
CA GLY A 197 1.05 8.59 17.76
C GLY A 197 0.49 8.82 16.36
N GLY A 198 0.05 10.01 16.09
CA GLY A 198 -0.37 10.43 14.76
C GLY A 198 0.82 10.51 13.80
N ILE A 199 0.68 9.98 12.62
CA ILE A 199 1.73 9.99 11.61
C ILE A 199 1.83 11.39 10.98
N ASN A 200 3.03 11.96 11.01
CA ASN A 200 3.43 13.10 10.20
C ASN A 200 4.43 12.64 9.16
N ILE A 201 4.32 13.18 7.95
CA ILE A 201 5.20 12.83 6.84
C ILE A 201 5.87 14.09 6.31
N ILE A 202 7.19 14.00 6.11
CA ILE A 202 7.96 14.94 5.31
C ILE A 202 8.29 14.23 4.02
N ASP A 203 7.67 14.63 2.92
CA ASP A 203 7.87 14.07 1.58
C ASP A 203 8.54 15.11 0.68
N LEU A 204 9.86 15.00 0.51
CA LEU A 204 10.62 15.94 -0.30
C LEU A 204 10.31 15.85 -1.80
N ALA A 205 9.63 14.79 -2.24
CA ALA A 205 9.07 14.72 -3.59
C ALA A 205 7.92 15.72 -3.80
N ASN A 206 7.29 16.18 -2.73
CA ASN A 206 6.23 17.20 -2.74
C ASN A 206 6.76 18.65 -2.70
N VAL A 207 7.97 18.89 -3.15
CA VAL A 207 8.61 20.22 -3.09
C VAL A 207 7.82 21.33 -3.78
N TYR A 208 7.02 20.98 -4.80
CA TYR A 208 6.19 21.94 -5.54
C TYR A 208 4.75 22.06 -5.02
N SER A 209 4.40 21.35 -3.97
CA SER A 209 3.08 21.42 -3.35
C SER A 209 3.20 21.50 -1.82
N CYS A 210 2.89 20.43 -1.08
CA CYS A 210 2.99 20.42 0.38
C CYS A 210 3.88 19.26 0.83
N ALA A 211 5.11 19.56 1.23
CA ALA A 211 6.05 18.56 1.70
C ALA A 211 5.80 18.08 3.14
N PHE A 212 5.04 18.82 3.93
CA PHE A 212 4.78 18.54 5.35
C PHE A 212 3.31 18.18 5.54
N ILE A 213 3.03 16.92 5.86
CA ILE A 213 1.68 16.38 5.89
C ILE A 213 1.41 15.75 7.26
N GLY A 214 0.39 16.26 7.97
CA GLY A 214 -0.21 15.61 9.12
C GLY A 214 -1.31 14.67 8.67
N THR A 215 -1.10 13.38 8.78
CA THR A 215 -2.08 12.38 8.35
C THR A 215 -3.10 12.08 9.46
N GLN A 216 -4.16 11.36 9.11
CA GLN A 216 -5.10 10.78 10.08
C GLN A 216 -4.73 9.35 10.46
N ASP A 217 -3.54 8.89 10.08
CA ASP A 217 -3.09 7.54 10.41
C ASP A 217 -2.39 7.52 11.76
N LEU A 218 -2.65 6.47 12.53
CA LEU A 218 -1.92 6.12 13.75
C LEU A 218 -0.78 5.17 13.42
N GLY A 219 0.35 5.34 14.08
CA GLY A 219 1.48 4.46 13.89
C GLY A 219 2.54 4.58 14.95
N LYS A 220 3.56 3.75 14.82
CA LYS A 220 4.74 3.72 15.69
C LYS A 220 6.00 3.64 14.85
N ILE A 221 7.01 4.44 15.21
CA ILE A 221 8.30 4.46 14.51
C ILE A 221 9.35 3.76 15.36
N ASN A 222 10.13 2.90 14.72
CA ASN A 222 11.27 2.22 15.31
C ASN A 222 12.53 3.10 15.28
N SER A 223 13.56 2.72 16.05
CA SER A 223 14.84 3.43 16.11
C SER A 223 15.58 3.50 14.77
N ASP A 224 15.35 2.53 13.88
CA ASP A 224 15.94 2.47 12.53
C ASP A 224 15.14 3.26 11.47
N GLY A 225 14.08 3.98 11.87
CA GLY A 225 13.23 4.75 10.99
C GLY A 225 12.14 3.95 10.27
N SER A 226 12.09 2.63 10.42
CA SER A 226 10.95 1.84 9.96
C SER A 226 9.72 2.12 10.84
N PHE A 227 8.52 1.88 10.30
CA PHE A 227 7.29 2.21 11.02
C PHE A 227 6.18 1.19 10.79
N TYR A 228 5.23 1.19 11.70
CA TYR A 228 3.99 0.42 11.61
C TYR A 228 2.79 1.35 11.50
N LEU A 229 1.80 0.94 10.72
CA LEU A 229 0.49 1.58 10.67
C LEU A 229 -0.47 0.75 11.53
N LEU A 230 -1.09 1.40 12.51
CA LEU A 230 -1.94 0.75 13.53
C LEU A 230 -3.43 1.01 13.32
N GLY A 231 -3.77 1.90 12.40
CA GLY A 231 -5.14 2.28 12.11
C GLY A 231 -5.25 3.75 11.75
N ARG A 232 -6.45 4.31 11.90
CA ARG A 232 -6.72 5.73 11.69
C ARG A 232 -7.35 6.33 12.95
N PHE A 233 -7.16 7.63 13.13
CA PHE A 233 -7.94 8.38 14.11
C PHE A 233 -9.41 8.32 13.71
N ASP A 234 -10.25 7.79 14.58
CA ASP A 234 -11.67 8.00 14.48
C ASP A 234 -12.01 9.28 15.24
N HIS A 235 -12.69 10.22 14.60
CA HIS A 235 -13.06 11.49 15.26
C HIS A 235 -13.95 11.30 16.49
N SER A 236 -14.52 10.10 16.67
CA SER A 236 -15.26 9.70 17.87
C SER A 236 -14.33 9.35 19.04
N ASP A 237 -13.12 8.84 18.78
CA ASP A 237 -12.19 8.36 19.82
C ASP A 237 -11.40 9.50 20.50
N ILE A 238 -11.30 10.65 19.87
CA ILE A 238 -10.63 11.84 20.44
C ILE A 238 -11.43 12.43 21.62
N ARG A 239 -12.70 12.02 21.78
CA ARG A 239 -13.57 12.50 22.87
C ARG A 239 -13.72 11.56 24.06
N GLY A 240 -13.11 10.40 24.05
CA GLY A 240 -13.22 9.40 25.12
C GLY A 240 -11.87 8.85 25.52
N CYS A 241 -11.47 9.13 26.76
CA CYS A 241 -10.33 8.50 27.42
C CYS A 241 -10.54 6.99 27.52
N ASN A 242 -10.00 6.21 26.61
CA ASN A 242 -9.71 4.78 26.86
C ASN A 242 -8.95 4.16 25.68
N LEU A 243 -7.73 4.63 25.43
CA LEU A 243 -6.73 3.76 24.83
C LEU A 243 -6.16 2.90 25.98
N LEU A 244 -6.76 1.75 26.22
CA LEU A 244 -6.12 0.71 27.03
C LEU A 244 -4.92 0.22 26.25
N LEU A 245 -3.76 0.74 26.61
CA LEU A 245 -2.47 0.21 26.20
C LEU A 245 -2.23 -1.03 27.06
N GLU A 246 -2.44 -2.22 26.53
CA GLU A 246 -1.81 -3.41 27.09
C GLU A 246 -0.30 -3.33 26.83
N ALA A 247 0.44 -3.51 27.92
CA ALA A 247 1.89 -3.44 28.03
C ALA A 247 2.59 -4.59 27.29
#